data_5c583f40ebae1031529f89add82edd63
#
_entry.id   5c583f40ebae1031529f89add82edd63
#
_cell.length_a   1.000
_cell.length_b   1.000
_cell.length_c   1.000
_cell.angle_alpha   90.00
_cell.angle_beta   90.00
_cell.angle_gamma   90.00
#
_symmetry.space_group_name_H-M   'P 1'
#
loop_
_entity.id
_entity.type
_entity.pdbx_description
1 polymer ?
#
loop_
_entity_poly.entity_id
_entity_poly.type
_entity_poly.pdbx_seq_one_letter_code
_entity_poly.pdbx_strand_id
1 'polypeptide(L)'
;GVGVATKSSEVVALFDADIRTFNSKYPARMLSPLLEKSNGISYVKAFYSRLSLETNALQGRATRLFVGPLLSSLEQLMGNAPFLQYLQSFRYPLAGEFAFSSDLAMNLRIPCDWGLEIGLLSEVYKNVRLSRIAQVDLGIFDHKHKEIGSKASEGLQKMSTEILSSVLRGLMEHEAKTLTSSQLANLEVLYRRAGEERVKQFSLDSAVNQLPYSRHEEELAVHTFGKLLKP
;
A
#
# COMPACT_ATOMS: atom_id res chain seq x y z
N GLY A 1 14.08 14.77 7.04
CA GLY A 1 14.81 13.55 6.66
C GLY A 1 15.21 13.60 5.19
N VAL A 2 14.27 13.31 4.27
CA VAL A 2 14.55 13.17 2.81
C VAL A 2 15.30 14.38 2.24
N GLY A 3 14.81 15.60 2.42
CA GLY A 3 15.42 16.82 1.87
C GLY A 3 16.82 17.13 2.41
N VAL A 4 17.24 16.51 3.53
CA VAL A 4 18.62 16.60 4.01
C VAL A 4 19.49 15.53 3.33
N ALA A 5 18.98 14.30 3.24
CA ALA A 5 19.69 13.18 2.62
C ALA A 5 20.01 13.43 1.14
N THR A 6 19.08 14.02 0.39
CA THR A 6 19.25 14.32 -1.05
C THR A 6 20.36 15.33 -1.35
N LYS A 7 20.81 16.12 -0.35
CA LYS A 7 21.91 17.09 -0.54
C LYS A 7 23.30 16.45 -0.60
N SER A 8 23.42 15.21 -0.11
CA SER A 8 24.72 14.55 0.05
C SER A 8 24.77 13.15 -0.55
N SER A 9 23.72 12.70 -1.25
CA SER A 9 23.63 11.36 -1.82
C SER A 9 22.94 11.39 -3.19
N GLU A 10 23.29 10.46 -4.06
CA GLU A 10 22.63 10.28 -5.38
C GLU A 10 21.30 9.54 -5.27
N VAL A 11 21.15 8.70 -4.25
CA VAL A 11 19.96 7.88 -3.99
C VAL A 11 19.61 7.88 -2.51
N VAL A 12 18.34 7.76 -2.20
CA VAL A 12 17.80 7.72 -0.83
C VAL A 12 16.85 6.56 -0.69
N ALA A 13 16.97 5.78 0.38
CA ALA A 13 16.02 4.76 0.76
C ALA A 13 15.42 5.07 2.14
N LEU A 14 14.14 4.80 2.30
CA LEU A 14 13.40 4.92 3.56
C LEU A 14 13.01 3.53 4.04
N PHE A 15 13.08 3.35 5.35
CA PHE A 15 12.66 2.15 6.06
C PHE A 15 11.99 2.57 7.36
N ASP A 16 10.96 1.83 7.75
CA ASP A 16 10.35 1.99 9.06
C ASP A 16 11.38 1.62 10.16
N ALA A 17 11.33 2.32 11.28
CA ALA A 17 12.32 2.15 12.35
C ALA A 17 12.03 0.94 13.26
N ASP A 18 10.87 0.32 13.13
CA ASP A 18 10.39 -0.76 14.00
C ASP A 18 10.36 -2.14 13.31
N ILE A 19 11.08 -2.28 12.19
CA ILE A 19 11.21 -3.55 11.45
C ILE A 19 12.03 -4.54 12.29
N ARG A 20 11.44 -5.67 12.67
CA ARG A 20 12.09 -6.75 13.42
C ARG A 20 13.00 -7.62 12.54
N THR A 21 12.64 -7.80 11.30
CA THR A 21 13.37 -8.61 10.30
C THR A 21 14.46 -7.83 9.58
N PHE A 22 14.72 -6.58 9.96
CA PHE A 22 15.69 -5.72 9.27
C PHE A 22 17.08 -6.38 9.22
N ASN A 23 17.68 -6.33 8.04
CA ASN A 23 19.03 -6.83 7.79
C ASN A 23 19.70 -6.06 6.66
N SER A 24 21.02 -6.22 6.52
CA SER A 24 21.83 -5.49 5.52
C SER A 24 21.44 -5.77 4.06
N LYS A 25 20.72 -6.85 3.77
CA LYS A 25 20.25 -7.17 2.41
C LYS A 25 19.12 -6.24 1.98
N TYR A 26 18.35 -5.66 2.91
CA TYR A 26 17.24 -4.77 2.59
C TYR A 26 17.72 -3.49 1.89
N PRO A 27 18.61 -2.68 2.48
CA PRO A 27 19.19 -1.54 1.77
C PRO A 27 19.88 -1.92 0.46
N ALA A 28 20.65 -3.01 0.45
CA ALA A 28 21.33 -3.46 -0.75
C ALA A 28 20.35 -3.76 -1.90
N ARG A 29 19.24 -4.48 -1.63
CA ARG A 29 18.22 -4.79 -2.63
C ARG A 29 17.48 -3.54 -3.11
N MET A 30 17.14 -2.63 -2.20
CA MET A 30 16.40 -1.41 -2.53
C MET A 30 17.22 -0.42 -3.34
N LEU A 31 18.52 -0.31 -3.06
CA LEU A 31 19.41 0.67 -3.72
C LEU A 31 20.02 0.14 -5.02
N SER A 32 20.26 -1.17 -5.13
CA SER A 32 20.89 -1.77 -6.31
C SER A 32 20.25 -1.37 -7.65
N PRO A 33 18.89 -1.38 -7.82
CA PRO A 33 18.29 -0.97 -9.09
C PRO A 33 18.54 0.49 -9.46
N LEU A 34 18.70 1.37 -8.45
CA LEU A 34 18.94 2.81 -8.64
C LEU A 34 20.41 3.11 -8.96
N LEU A 35 21.34 2.33 -8.39
CA LEU A 35 22.77 2.51 -8.57
C LEU A 35 23.26 1.95 -9.91
N GLU A 36 22.57 0.96 -10.45
CA GLU A 36 22.84 0.42 -11.78
C GLU A 36 22.27 1.36 -12.86
N LYS A 37 23.09 2.30 -13.31
CA LYS A 37 22.68 3.38 -14.24
C LYS A 37 22.12 2.88 -15.56
N SER A 38 22.53 1.69 -16.02
CA SER A 38 22.04 1.08 -17.26
C SER A 38 20.53 0.74 -17.19
N ASN A 39 19.99 0.50 -16.00
CA ASN A 39 18.56 0.18 -15.81
C ASN A 39 17.65 1.41 -15.95
N GLY A 40 18.18 2.62 -15.76
CA GLY A 40 17.40 3.85 -15.82
C GLY A 40 16.31 3.99 -14.76
N ILE A 41 16.33 3.13 -13.71
CA ILE A 41 15.35 3.15 -12.62
C ILE A 41 15.53 4.42 -11.77
N SER A 42 14.43 5.05 -11.38
CA SER A 42 14.43 6.23 -10.52
C SER A 42 13.57 6.09 -9.26
N TYR A 43 12.68 5.09 -9.22
CA TYR A 43 11.85 4.77 -8.06
C TYR A 43 11.80 3.26 -7.82
N VAL A 44 11.95 2.86 -6.57
CA VAL A 44 11.88 1.46 -6.12
C VAL A 44 10.89 1.37 -4.98
N LYS A 45 9.95 0.43 -5.06
CA LYS A 45 8.98 0.11 -4.02
C LYS A 45 9.23 -1.29 -3.49
N ALA A 46 9.28 -1.46 -2.18
CA ALA A 46 9.34 -2.78 -1.60
C ALA A 46 7.99 -3.50 -1.70
N PHE A 47 8.05 -4.82 -1.74
CA PHE A 47 6.95 -5.70 -1.38
C PHE A 47 7.47 -6.87 -0.54
N TYR A 48 6.58 -7.51 0.19
CA TYR A 48 6.95 -8.58 1.13
C TYR A 48 5.73 -9.35 1.60
N SER A 49 5.98 -10.52 2.17
CA SER A 49 4.96 -11.29 2.90
C SER A 49 4.99 -10.88 4.37
N ARG A 50 3.93 -10.21 4.83
CA ARG A 50 3.82 -9.82 6.24
C ARG A 50 3.35 -10.99 7.09
N LEU A 51 4.29 -11.55 7.84
CA LEU A 51 4.05 -12.61 8.81
C LEU A 51 4.57 -12.18 10.18
N SER A 52 3.77 -12.40 11.22
CA SER A 52 4.25 -12.26 12.59
C SER A 52 5.21 -13.40 12.91
N LEU A 53 6.42 -13.09 13.32
CA LEU A 53 7.37 -14.11 13.79
C LEU A 53 6.95 -14.79 15.10
N GLU A 54 6.10 -14.14 15.90
CA GLU A 54 5.62 -14.67 17.17
C GLU A 54 4.47 -15.67 16.99
N THR A 55 3.51 -15.34 16.13
CA THR A 55 2.27 -16.13 15.98
C THR A 55 2.21 -16.89 14.66
N ASN A 56 3.18 -16.69 13.77
CA ASN A 56 3.20 -17.21 12.40
C ASN A 56 1.93 -16.85 11.60
N ALA A 57 1.22 -15.81 12.01
CA ALA A 57 -0.04 -15.39 11.38
C ALA A 57 0.17 -14.31 10.31
N LEU A 58 -0.66 -14.36 9.27
CA LEU A 58 -0.72 -13.33 8.23
C LEU A 58 -1.09 -11.98 8.81
N GLN A 59 -0.31 -10.96 8.46
CA GLN A 59 -0.51 -9.57 8.84
C GLN A 59 -0.89 -8.70 7.63
N GLY A 60 -1.00 -7.39 7.83
CA GLY A 60 -1.23 -6.43 6.74
C GLY A 60 -2.67 -6.36 6.26
N ARG A 61 -3.65 -6.44 7.17
CA ARG A 61 -5.10 -6.36 6.87
C ARG A 61 -5.45 -5.13 6.02
N ALA A 62 -4.81 -3.97 6.27
CA ALA A 62 -5.08 -2.76 5.50
C ALA A 62 -4.80 -2.95 4.00
N THR A 63 -3.68 -3.55 3.62
CA THR A 63 -3.38 -3.84 2.21
C THR A 63 -4.29 -4.95 1.66
N ARG A 64 -4.41 -6.07 2.39
CA ARG A 64 -5.09 -7.28 1.90
C ARG A 64 -6.61 -7.11 1.82
N LEU A 65 -7.21 -6.51 2.85
CA LEU A 65 -8.65 -6.49 3.06
C LEU A 65 -9.28 -5.11 2.85
N PHE A 66 -8.48 -4.04 2.78
CA PHE A 66 -9.01 -2.71 2.48
C PHE A 66 -8.55 -2.21 1.11
N VAL A 67 -7.26 -1.97 0.89
CA VAL A 67 -6.79 -1.32 -0.34
C VAL A 67 -7.04 -2.20 -1.57
N GLY A 68 -6.72 -3.48 -1.53
CA GLY A 68 -6.94 -4.38 -2.65
C GLY A 68 -8.41 -4.42 -3.11
N PRO A 69 -9.36 -4.77 -2.20
CA PRO A 69 -10.80 -4.74 -2.51
C PRO A 69 -11.31 -3.35 -2.93
N LEU A 70 -10.83 -2.27 -2.31
CA LEU A 70 -11.22 -0.90 -2.65
C LEU A 70 -10.84 -0.56 -4.10
N LEU A 71 -9.60 -0.80 -4.48
CA LEU A 71 -9.12 -0.49 -5.84
C LEU A 71 -9.88 -1.30 -6.90
N SER A 72 -10.12 -2.60 -6.66
CA SER A 72 -10.94 -3.44 -7.54
C SER A 72 -12.36 -2.92 -7.68
N SER A 73 -12.98 -2.48 -6.58
CA SER A 73 -14.35 -1.97 -6.57
C SER A 73 -14.47 -0.63 -7.30
N LEU A 74 -13.48 0.24 -7.11
CA LEU A 74 -13.42 1.53 -7.82
C LEU A 74 -13.23 1.31 -9.32
N GLU A 75 -12.37 0.37 -9.73
CA GLU A 75 -12.19 0.05 -11.14
C GLU A 75 -13.48 -0.50 -11.77
N GLN A 76 -14.21 -1.36 -11.05
CA GLN A 76 -15.50 -1.87 -11.51
C GLN A 76 -16.55 -0.75 -11.67
N LEU A 77 -16.55 0.25 -10.80
CA LEU A 77 -17.47 1.38 -10.86
C LEU A 77 -17.12 2.41 -11.94
N MET A 78 -15.83 2.65 -12.13
CA MET A 78 -15.36 3.75 -12.96
C MET A 78 -14.91 3.32 -14.36
N GLY A 79 -14.83 2.00 -14.59
CA GLY A 79 -14.33 1.42 -15.83
C GLY A 79 -12.84 1.65 -15.99
N ASN A 80 -12.39 1.87 -17.25
CA ASN A 80 -10.97 2.06 -17.53
C ASN A 80 -10.42 3.27 -16.76
N ALA A 81 -9.52 3.01 -15.82
CA ALA A 81 -8.85 4.00 -15.00
C ALA A 81 -7.36 3.61 -14.84
N PRO A 82 -6.49 4.06 -15.75
CA PRO A 82 -5.05 3.72 -15.75
C PRO A 82 -4.36 3.96 -14.41
N PHE A 83 -4.75 4.98 -13.66
CA PHE A 83 -4.22 5.24 -12.33
C PHE A 83 -4.58 4.13 -11.33
N LEU A 84 -5.81 3.60 -11.35
CA LEU A 84 -6.18 2.46 -10.51
C LEU A 84 -5.41 1.20 -10.89
N GLN A 85 -5.25 0.94 -12.17
CA GLN A 85 -4.46 -0.19 -12.68
C GLN A 85 -2.99 -0.06 -12.26
N TYR A 86 -2.44 1.14 -12.31
CA TYR A 86 -1.11 1.43 -11.78
C TYR A 86 -1.01 1.11 -10.29
N LEU A 87 -1.93 1.57 -9.45
CA LEU A 87 -1.91 1.25 -8.02
C LEU A 87 -2.05 -0.25 -7.76
N GLN A 88 -2.88 -0.95 -8.53
CA GLN A 88 -3.06 -2.40 -8.44
C GLN A 88 -1.84 -3.21 -8.94
N SER A 89 -0.97 -2.62 -9.75
CA SER A 89 0.26 -3.26 -10.20
C SER A 89 1.29 -3.43 -9.07
N PHE A 90 1.16 -2.70 -7.98
CA PHE A 90 2.02 -2.86 -6.82
C PHE A 90 1.55 -4.03 -5.94
N ARG A 91 2.46 -4.98 -5.70
CA ARG A 91 2.18 -6.16 -4.84
C ARG A 91 1.89 -5.77 -3.40
N TYR A 92 2.49 -4.66 -2.93
CA TYR A 92 2.24 -4.11 -1.61
C TYR A 92 2.21 -2.56 -1.66
N PRO A 93 1.10 -1.94 -2.10
CA PRO A 93 1.03 -0.49 -2.30
C PRO A 93 1.28 0.32 -1.01
N LEU A 94 0.92 -0.21 0.15
CA LEU A 94 1.14 0.41 1.47
C LEU A 94 2.49 0.04 2.11
N ALA A 95 3.50 -0.44 1.36
CA ALA A 95 4.84 -0.62 1.93
C ALA A 95 5.43 0.75 2.31
N GLY A 96 5.90 0.91 3.54
CA GLY A 96 6.61 2.10 3.99
C GLY A 96 8.05 2.18 3.45
N GLU A 97 8.54 1.07 2.88
CA GLU A 97 9.88 0.94 2.35
C GLU A 97 9.90 1.28 0.86
N PHE A 98 10.61 2.35 0.52
CA PHE A 98 10.81 2.80 -0.85
C PHE A 98 12.15 3.51 -0.99
N ALA A 99 12.64 3.58 -2.23
CA ALA A 99 13.87 4.30 -2.55
C ALA A 99 13.69 5.07 -3.87
N PHE A 100 14.46 6.14 -4.02
CA PHE A 100 14.41 6.98 -5.20
C PHE A 100 15.76 7.67 -5.47
N SER A 101 15.96 8.13 -6.70
CA SER A 101 17.05 9.05 -7.00
C SER A 101 16.82 10.39 -6.29
N SER A 102 17.89 11.06 -5.89
CA SER A 102 17.78 12.37 -5.22
C SER A 102 17.13 13.42 -6.10
N ASP A 103 17.36 13.38 -7.41
CA ASP A 103 16.71 14.27 -8.37
C ASP A 103 15.18 14.09 -8.35
N LEU A 104 14.69 12.84 -8.33
CA LEU A 104 13.27 12.58 -8.21
C LEU A 104 12.74 13.06 -6.85
N ALA A 105 13.41 12.71 -5.77
CA ALA A 105 12.99 13.06 -4.41
C ALA A 105 12.80 14.57 -4.19
N MET A 106 13.62 15.40 -4.81
CA MET A 106 13.51 16.86 -4.72
C MET A 106 12.28 17.43 -5.45
N ASN A 107 11.72 16.67 -6.39
CA ASN A 107 10.57 17.10 -7.20
C ASN A 107 9.24 16.50 -6.73
N LEU A 108 9.25 15.57 -5.76
CA LEU A 108 8.04 14.95 -5.24
C LEU A 108 7.45 15.75 -4.08
N ARG A 109 6.12 15.85 -4.06
CA ARG A 109 5.35 16.35 -2.92
C ARG A 109 4.97 15.16 -2.05
N ILE A 110 5.69 14.96 -0.96
CA ILE A 110 5.48 13.84 -0.04
C ILE A 110 4.38 14.22 0.96
N PRO A 111 3.24 13.49 1.01
CA PRO A 111 2.20 13.73 2.00
C PRO A 111 2.69 13.52 3.44
N CYS A 112 1.99 14.12 4.40
CA CYS A 112 2.34 14.05 5.84
C CYS A 112 1.27 13.31 6.67
N ASP A 113 0.33 12.64 6.03
CA ASP A 113 -0.77 11.91 6.64
C ASP A 113 -0.64 10.38 6.41
N TRP A 114 -1.62 9.60 6.85
CA TRP A 114 -1.66 8.15 6.64
C TRP A 114 -1.93 7.72 5.18
N GLY A 115 -2.19 8.66 4.31
CA GLY A 115 -2.24 8.44 2.85
C GLY A 115 -0.88 8.58 2.17
N LEU A 116 0.22 8.68 2.94
CA LEU A 116 1.58 8.93 2.44
C LEU A 116 1.96 7.97 1.30
N GLU A 117 1.77 6.67 1.48
CA GLU A 117 2.21 5.68 0.49
C GLU A 117 1.43 5.82 -0.82
N ILE A 118 0.11 5.99 -0.75
CA ILE A 118 -0.74 6.16 -1.94
C ILE A 118 -0.48 7.52 -2.58
N GLY A 119 -0.36 8.57 -1.79
CA GLY A 119 -0.07 9.92 -2.29
C GLY A 119 1.32 10.00 -2.92
N LEU A 120 2.32 9.33 -2.35
CA LEU A 120 3.64 9.20 -2.97
C LEU A 120 3.58 8.44 -4.30
N LEU A 121 2.82 7.34 -4.37
CA LEU A 121 2.61 6.62 -5.63
C LEU A 121 1.90 7.49 -6.67
N SER A 122 0.97 8.36 -6.26
CA SER A 122 0.32 9.35 -7.14
C SER A 122 1.33 10.35 -7.70
N GLU A 123 2.22 10.88 -6.86
CA GLU A 123 3.31 11.76 -7.32
C GLU A 123 4.30 11.04 -8.24
N VAL A 124 4.63 9.78 -7.94
CA VAL A 124 5.49 8.96 -8.82
C VAL A 124 4.81 8.71 -10.16
N TYR A 125 3.51 8.41 -10.19
CA TYR A 125 2.74 8.22 -11.42
C TYR A 125 2.82 9.44 -12.34
N LYS A 126 2.75 10.64 -11.77
CA LYS A 126 2.83 11.92 -12.47
C LYS A 126 4.22 12.22 -13.05
N ASN A 127 5.26 11.89 -12.31
CA ASN A 127 6.62 12.35 -12.57
C ASN A 127 7.56 11.29 -13.19
N VAL A 128 7.16 10.02 -13.19
CA VAL A 128 8.03 8.89 -13.56
C VAL A 128 7.37 8.00 -14.60
N ARG A 129 8.07 7.69 -15.68
CA ARG A 129 7.61 6.68 -16.64
C ARG A 129 7.57 5.31 -15.97
N LEU A 130 6.56 4.49 -16.26
CA LEU A 130 6.39 3.16 -15.66
C LEU A 130 7.63 2.26 -15.83
N SER A 131 8.32 2.38 -16.96
CA SER A 131 9.58 1.64 -17.22
C SER A 131 10.74 2.01 -16.30
N ARG A 132 10.61 3.08 -15.51
CA ARG A 132 11.63 3.55 -14.55
C ARG A 132 11.25 3.24 -13.10
N ILE A 133 10.25 2.41 -12.90
CA ILE A 133 9.77 1.98 -11.58
C ILE A 133 10.09 0.50 -11.41
N ALA A 134 10.68 0.14 -10.28
CA ALA A 134 10.93 -1.25 -9.92
C ALA A 134 10.23 -1.63 -8.61
N GLN A 135 9.90 -2.90 -8.47
CA GLN A 135 9.43 -3.48 -7.21
C GLN A 135 10.44 -4.53 -6.74
N VAL A 136 10.78 -4.51 -5.45
CA VAL A 136 11.80 -5.37 -4.85
C VAL A 136 11.20 -6.20 -3.73
N ASP A 137 11.40 -7.52 -3.81
CA ASP A 137 10.99 -8.46 -2.78
C ASP A 137 11.96 -8.44 -1.60
N LEU A 138 11.44 -8.12 -0.41
CA LEU A 138 12.19 -8.20 0.84
C LEU A 138 11.96 -9.52 1.61
N GLY A 139 11.10 -10.41 1.09
CA GLY A 139 10.82 -11.73 1.68
C GLY A 139 9.83 -11.66 2.84
N ILE A 140 10.11 -12.39 3.93
CA ILE A 140 9.30 -12.35 5.14
C ILE A 140 9.60 -11.07 5.90
N PHE A 141 8.53 -10.38 6.29
CA PHE A 141 8.64 -9.07 6.92
C PHE A 141 7.77 -9.00 8.17
N ASP A 142 8.40 -8.69 9.30
CA ASP A 142 7.74 -8.44 10.57
C ASP A 142 8.20 -7.11 11.16
N HIS A 143 7.28 -6.39 11.75
CA HIS A 143 7.55 -5.18 12.49
C HIS A 143 6.84 -5.21 13.84
N LYS A 144 7.27 -4.36 14.76
CA LYS A 144 6.70 -4.31 16.10
C LYS A 144 5.23 -3.92 16.03
N HIS A 145 4.34 -4.83 16.45
CA HIS A 145 2.91 -4.53 16.57
C HIS A 145 2.66 -3.71 17.83
N LYS A 146 1.92 -2.63 17.71
CA LYS A 146 1.29 -2.00 18.88
C LYS A 146 0.11 -2.87 19.26
N GLU A 147 -0.01 -3.22 20.55
CA GLU A 147 -1.17 -3.93 21.07
C GLU A 147 -2.46 -3.21 20.69
N ILE A 148 -3.45 -3.98 20.23
CA ILE A 148 -4.73 -3.46 19.78
C ILE A 148 -5.58 -3.16 21.03
N GLY A 149 -5.49 -1.93 21.54
CA GLY A 149 -6.44 -1.40 22.54
C GLY A 149 -7.64 -0.72 21.84
N SER A 150 -8.62 -0.26 22.62
CA SER A 150 -9.81 0.45 22.11
C SER A 150 -9.48 1.68 21.24
N LYS A 151 -8.33 2.29 21.42
CA LYS A 151 -7.80 3.38 20.57
C LYS A 151 -7.29 2.90 19.19
N ALA A 152 -7.10 1.61 18.99
CA ALA A 152 -6.59 1.09 17.71
C ALA A 152 -7.68 1.08 16.62
N SER A 153 -8.95 0.95 16.98
CA SER A 153 -10.07 1.05 16.02
C SER A 153 -10.19 2.46 15.44
N GLU A 154 -10.01 3.50 16.27
CA GLU A 154 -10.01 4.90 15.81
C GLU A 154 -8.81 5.19 14.90
N GLY A 155 -7.62 4.67 15.24
CA GLY A 155 -6.42 4.80 14.41
C GLY A 155 -6.56 4.13 13.04
N LEU A 156 -7.16 2.93 13.01
CA LEU A 156 -7.41 2.18 11.78
C LEU A 156 -8.46 2.88 10.89
N GLN A 157 -9.51 3.43 11.49
CA GLN A 157 -10.52 4.21 10.76
C GLN A 157 -9.91 5.46 10.15
N LYS A 158 -9.17 6.26 10.92
CA LYS A 158 -8.48 7.45 10.43
C LYS A 158 -7.55 7.12 9.26
N MET A 159 -6.69 6.11 9.44
CA MET A 159 -5.77 5.65 8.39
C MET A 159 -6.52 5.27 7.11
N SER A 160 -7.58 4.47 7.22
CA SER A 160 -8.35 4.02 6.04
C SER A 160 -9.07 5.17 5.35
N THR A 161 -9.57 6.16 6.09
CA THR A 161 -10.20 7.35 5.53
C THR A 161 -9.18 8.21 4.77
N GLU A 162 -7.98 8.39 5.31
CA GLU A 162 -6.92 9.15 4.66
C GLU A 162 -6.39 8.43 3.41
N ILE A 163 -6.27 7.10 3.44
CA ILE A 163 -5.95 6.28 2.26
C ILE A 163 -7.03 6.44 1.17
N LEU A 164 -8.32 6.28 1.52
CA LEU A 164 -9.42 6.48 0.59
C LEU A 164 -9.37 7.87 -0.04
N SER A 165 -9.19 8.90 0.78
CA SER A 165 -9.09 10.29 0.32
C SER A 165 -7.94 10.48 -0.66
N SER A 166 -6.80 9.82 -0.43
CA SER A 166 -5.64 9.87 -1.32
C SER A 166 -5.89 9.18 -2.66
N VAL A 167 -6.60 8.03 -2.65
CA VAL A 167 -7.00 7.34 -3.90
C VAL A 167 -7.97 8.20 -4.70
N LEU A 168 -9.01 8.76 -4.06
CA LEU A 168 -10.00 9.60 -4.74
C LEU A 168 -9.40 10.89 -5.28
N ARG A 169 -8.47 11.50 -4.55
CA ARG A 169 -7.71 12.68 -5.01
C ARG A 169 -6.88 12.35 -6.24
N GLY A 170 -6.18 11.21 -6.23
CA GLY A 170 -5.41 10.75 -7.39
C GLY A 170 -6.29 10.49 -8.61
N LEU A 171 -7.46 9.88 -8.45
CA LEU A 171 -8.44 9.71 -9.54
C LEU A 171 -8.89 11.05 -10.14
N MET A 172 -9.17 12.02 -9.28
CA MET A 172 -9.55 13.35 -9.72
C MET A 172 -8.39 14.07 -10.45
N GLU A 173 -7.17 13.96 -9.92
CA GLU A 173 -5.98 14.63 -10.49
C GLU A 173 -5.54 14.02 -11.82
N HIS A 174 -5.53 12.70 -11.95
CA HIS A 174 -4.95 12.01 -13.11
C HIS A 174 -5.98 11.63 -14.17
N GLU A 175 -7.24 11.43 -13.78
CA GLU A 175 -8.30 10.89 -14.63
C GLU A 175 -9.47 11.87 -14.82
N ALA A 176 -9.47 12.99 -14.09
CA ALA A 176 -10.62 13.90 -13.99
C ALA A 176 -11.93 13.15 -13.60
N LYS A 177 -11.81 12.07 -12.81
CA LYS A 177 -12.92 11.23 -12.39
C LYS A 177 -13.27 11.47 -10.92
N THR A 178 -14.57 11.58 -10.68
CA THR A 178 -15.16 11.67 -9.34
C THR A 178 -16.28 10.64 -9.20
N LEU A 179 -16.56 10.21 -7.99
CA LEU A 179 -17.72 9.35 -7.72
C LEU A 179 -19.01 10.18 -7.67
N THR A 180 -20.03 9.72 -8.37
CA THR A 180 -21.38 10.21 -8.20
C THR A 180 -21.99 9.66 -6.90
N SER A 181 -23.05 10.29 -6.40
CA SER A 181 -23.74 9.80 -5.17
C SER A 181 -24.23 8.35 -5.32
N SER A 182 -24.72 7.96 -6.49
CA SER A 182 -25.12 6.58 -6.76
C SER A 182 -23.96 5.60 -6.80
N GLN A 183 -22.81 5.99 -7.36
CA GLN A 183 -21.58 5.18 -7.33
C GLN A 183 -21.05 5.03 -5.91
N LEU A 184 -21.09 6.08 -5.10
CA LEU A 184 -20.65 6.03 -3.71
C LEU A 184 -21.54 5.07 -2.90
N ALA A 185 -22.87 5.10 -3.08
CA ALA A 185 -23.79 4.16 -2.46
C ALA A 185 -23.50 2.69 -2.86
N ASN A 186 -23.09 2.45 -4.11
CA ASN A 186 -22.76 1.11 -4.61
C ASN A 186 -21.36 0.65 -4.20
N LEU A 187 -20.46 1.57 -3.87
CA LEU A 187 -19.05 1.25 -3.53
C LEU A 187 -18.95 0.32 -2.32
N GLU A 188 -19.75 0.56 -1.27
CA GLU A 188 -19.75 -0.32 -0.09
C GLU A 188 -20.13 -1.76 -0.45
N VAL A 189 -21.15 -1.95 -1.27
CA VAL A 189 -21.65 -3.28 -1.67
C VAL A 189 -20.58 -4.04 -2.45
N LEU A 190 -19.98 -3.39 -3.44
CA LEU A 190 -18.91 -3.98 -4.26
C LEU A 190 -17.67 -4.29 -3.41
N TYR A 191 -17.28 -3.35 -2.56
CA TYR A 191 -16.17 -3.52 -1.65
C TYR A 191 -16.36 -4.72 -0.71
N ARG A 192 -17.52 -4.87 -0.09
CA ARG A 192 -17.81 -6.01 0.79
C ARG A 192 -17.68 -7.32 0.05
N ARG A 193 -18.27 -7.42 -1.13
CA ARG A 193 -18.16 -8.62 -1.98
C ARG A 193 -16.71 -8.95 -2.30
N ALA A 194 -15.94 -7.96 -2.77
CA ALA A 194 -14.53 -8.15 -3.08
C ALA A 194 -13.71 -8.51 -1.83
N GLY A 195 -14.00 -7.90 -0.67
CA GLY A 195 -13.37 -8.21 0.61
C GLY A 195 -13.64 -9.63 1.09
N GLU A 196 -14.89 -10.10 0.99
CA GLU A 196 -15.27 -11.48 1.34
C GLU A 196 -14.58 -12.51 0.43
N GLU A 197 -14.45 -12.21 -0.86
CA GLU A 197 -13.69 -13.05 -1.79
C GLU A 197 -12.22 -13.12 -1.39
N ARG A 198 -11.62 -12.00 -0.98
CA ARG A 198 -10.24 -11.98 -0.45
C ARG A 198 -10.09 -12.79 0.83
N VAL A 199 -11.05 -12.70 1.75
CA VAL A 199 -11.03 -13.53 2.98
C VAL A 199 -11.03 -15.02 2.64
N LYS A 200 -11.86 -15.45 1.69
CA LYS A 200 -11.88 -16.84 1.22
C LYS A 200 -10.53 -17.25 0.62
N GLN A 201 -9.96 -16.41 -0.25
CA GLN A 201 -8.66 -16.66 -0.88
C GLN A 201 -7.56 -16.80 0.18
N PHE A 202 -7.42 -15.84 1.09
CA PHE A 202 -6.40 -15.90 2.14
C PHE A 202 -6.61 -17.04 3.14
N SER A 203 -7.85 -17.48 3.36
CA SER A 203 -8.15 -18.68 4.14
C SER A 203 -7.57 -19.94 3.48
N LEU A 204 -7.74 -20.08 2.16
CA LEU A 204 -7.17 -21.19 1.40
C LEU A 204 -5.64 -21.12 1.35
N ASP A 205 -5.10 -19.95 1.05
CA ASP A 205 -3.65 -19.73 1.00
C ASP A 205 -3.00 -20.05 2.36
N SER A 206 -3.64 -19.65 3.46
CA SER A 206 -3.16 -19.94 4.80
C SER A 206 -3.21 -21.45 5.11
N ALA A 207 -4.28 -22.12 4.71
CA ALA A 207 -4.40 -23.57 4.91
C ALA A 207 -3.31 -24.33 4.14
N VAL A 208 -3.05 -23.96 2.88
CA VAL A 208 -1.98 -24.58 2.06
C VAL A 208 -0.60 -24.34 2.66
N ASN A 209 -0.36 -23.17 3.22
CA ASN A 209 0.93 -22.79 3.83
C ASN A 209 1.00 -23.12 5.31
N GLN A 210 0.02 -23.82 5.88
CA GLN A 210 -0.04 -24.20 7.30
C GLN A 210 0.07 -23.00 8.24
N LEU A 211 -0.53 -21.86 7.87
CA LEU A 211 -0.55 -20.66 8.68
C LEU A 211 -1.85 -20.58 9.50
N PRO A 212 -1.80 -20.12 10.74
CA PRO A 212 -3.01 -19.85 11.51
C PRO A 212 -3.81 -18.71 10.85
N TYR A 213 -5.14 -18.91 10.75
CA TYR A 213 -6.03 -17.94 10.13
C TYR A 213 -7.39 -17.90 10.82
N SER A 214 -7.78 -16.73 11.30
CA SER A 214 -9.11 -16.50 11.89
C SER A 214 -10.02 -15.85 10.87
N ARG A 215 -10.78 -16.69 10.14
CA ARG A 215 -11.72 -16.21 9.11
C ARG A 215 -12.72 -15.20 9.67
N HIS A 216 -13.25 -15.46 10.87
CA HIS A 216 -14.21 -14.56 11.51
C HIS A 216 -13.64 -13.16 11.78
N GLU A 217 -12.40 -13.07 12.28
CA GLU A 217 -11.75 -11.77 12.51
C GLU A 217 -11.49 -11.00 11.21
N GLU A 218 -11.16 -11.70 10.15
CA GLU A 218 -10.90 -11.09 8.84
C GLU A 218 -12.22 -10.60 8.19
N GLU A 219 -13.31 -11.37 8.31
CA GLU A 219 -14.67 -10.95 7.90
C GLU A 219 -15.12 -9.71 8.69
N LEU A 220 -14.88 -9.69 10.00
CA LEU A 220 -15.18 -8.52 10.84
C LEU A 220 -14.38 -7.29 10.41
N ALA A 221 -13.11 -7.47 10.04
CA ALA A 221 -12.27 -6.39 9.52
C ALA A 221 -12.84 -5.81 8.21
N VAL A 222 -13.22 -6.67 7.25
CA VAL A 222 -13.90 -6.25 6.01
C VAL A 222 -15.18 -5.47 6.31
N HIS A 223 -16.00 -5.95 7.24
CA HIS A 223 -17.21 -5.25 7.64
C HIS A 223 -16.92 -3.87 8.25
N THR A 224 -15.89 -3.78 9.08
CA THR A 224 -15.48 -2.52 9.71
C THR A 224 -14.97 -1.50 8.69
N PHE A 225 -14.14 -1.93 7.75
CA PHE A 225 -13.68 -1.08 6.65
C PHE A 225 -14.85 -0.64 5.74
N GLY A 226 -15.79 -1.55 5.45
CA GLY A 226 -16.96 -1.24 4.63
C GLY A 226 -17.83 -0.12 5.20
N LYS A 227 -17.91 0.01 6.53
CA LYS A 227 -18.65 1.11 7.17
C LYS A 227 -18.09 2.49 6.85
N LEU A 228 -16.80 2.58 6.53
CA LEU A 228 -16.14 3.85 6.17
C LEU A 228 -16.50 4.33 4.76
N LEU A 229 -17.05 3.44 3.93
CA LEU A 229 -17.44 3.73 2.54
C LEU A 229 -18.90 4.15 2.41
N LYS A 230 -19.62 4.22 3.54
CA LYS A 230 -21.00 4.75 3.55
C LYS A 230 -20.99 6.25 3.29
N PRO A 231 -21.94 6.74 2.47
CA PRO A 231 -22.13 8.17 2.24
C PRO A 231 -22.50 8.91 3.51
#